data_bc11bce97f26b8b5d93e2e780108d629
#
_entry.id   bc11bce97f26b8b5d93e2e780108d629
#
_cell.length_a   1.000
_cell.length_b   1.000
_cell.length_c   1.000
_cell.angle_alpha   90.00
_cell.angle_beta   90.00
_cell.angle_gamma   90.00
#
_symmetry.space_group_name_H-M   'P 1'
#
loop_
_entity.id
_entity.type
_entity.pdbx_description
1 polymer ?
#
loop_
_entity_poly.entity_id
_entity_poly.type
_entity_poly.pdbx_seq_one_letter_code
_entity_poly.pdbx_strand_id
1 'polypeptide(L)'
;VPQSTIDALRALQANGVKIFICTGRPPAQMSVVLNTIPVDFDGIVGFNGQYCVDGSGFLEKHALDATDVATIVRWLDEHEDIVACIGEEDYVYFNHSNDQMRRTWASLGKTAPDVFFDDPHVRTAEHETFQMSPYISRDQEAELLSLLPNTRGVRWHPDFVDLIPAD
;
A
#
# COMPACT_ATOMS: atom_id res chain seq x y z
N VAL A 1 0.51 -20.53 4.99
CA VAL A 1 1.06 -21.09 3.72
C VAL A 1 1.18 -22.60 3.87
N PRO A 2 0.73 -23.44 2.90
CA PRO A 2 0.88 -24.88 2.94
C PRO A 2 2.35 -25.32 3.00
N GLN A 3 2.63 -26.43 3.69
CA GLN A 3 3.98 -26.97 3.81
C GLN A 3 4.61 -27.28 2.45
N SER A 4 3.80 -27.81 1.51
CA SER A 4 4.26 -28.10 0.14
C SER A 4 4.77 -26.86 -0.61
N THR A 5 4.17 -25.68 -0.36
CA THR A 5 4.66 -24.42 -0.94
C THR A 5 5.99 -24.02 -0.34
N ILE A 6 6.15 -24.16 0.98
CA ILE A 6 7.41 -23.88 1.68
C ILE A 6 8.53 -24.79 1.16
N ASP A 7 8.24 -26.08 1.01
CA ASP A 7 9.22 -27.06 0.51
C ASP A 7 9.63 -26.77 -0.94
N ALA A 8 8.67 -26.37 -1.79
CA ALA A 8 8.94 -25.97 -3.17
C ALA A 8 9.81 -24.70 -3.25
N LEU A 9 9.51 -23.68 -2.44
CA LEU A 9 10.31 -22.44 -2.38
C LEU A 9 11.74 -22.72 -1.94
N ARG A 10 11.93 -23.56 -0.91
CA ARG A 10 13.25 -23.98 -0.45
C ARG A 10 14.02 -24.78 -1.51
N ALA A 11 13.34 -25.65 -2.24
CA ALA A 11 13.95 -26.41 -3.33
C ALA A 11 14.41 -25.48 -4.47
N LEU A 12 13.63 -24.44 -4.81
CA LEU A 12 14.03 -23.42 -5.78
C LEU A 12 15.28 -22.67 -5.32
N GLN A 13 15.32 -22.21 -4.06
CA GLN A 13 16.50 -21.54 -3.50
C GLN A 13 17.75 -22.45 -3.51
N ALA A 14 17.60 -23.72 -3.15
CA ALA A 14 18.70 -24.69 -3.18
C ALA A 14 19.27 -24.89 -4.60
N ASN A 15 18.49 -24.60 -5.64
CA ASN A 15 18.91 -24.61 -7.04
C ASN A 15 19.36 -23.21 -7.55
N GLY A 16 19.57 -22.26 -6.67
CA GLY A 16 20.07 -20.91 -7.01
C GLY A 16 19.02 -19.97 -7.62
N VAL A 17 17.73 -20.32 -7.55
CA VAL A 17 16.65 -19.46 -8.02
C VAL A 17 16.40 -18.36 -7.01
N LYS A 18 16.37 -17.10 -7.47
CA LYS A 18 16.02 -15.95 -6.66
C LYS A 18 14.50 -15.83 -6.48
N ILE A 19 14.07 -15.57 -5.25
CA ILE A 19 12.65 -15.52 -4.89
C ILE A 19 12.30 -14.14 -4.35
N PHE A 20 11.33 -13.50 -5.00
CA PHE A 20 10.83 -12.18 -4.62
C PHE A 20 9.37 -12.26 -4.16
N ILE A 21 9.01 -11.44 -3.16
CA ILE A 21 7.62 -11.17 -2.82
C ILE A 21 7.10 -10.07 -3.74
N CYS A 22 5.96 -10.31 -4.41
CA CYS A 22 5.19 -9.30 -5.14
C CYS A 22 3.86 -9.06 -4.45
N THR A 23 3.55 -7.81 -4.09
CA THR A 23 2.35 -7.48 -3.32
C THR A 23 1.94 -6.01 -3.46
N GLY A 24 0.65 -5.71 -3.26
CA GLY A 24 0.18 -4.34 -3.05
C GLY A 24 0.45 -3.81 -1.63
N ARG A 25 0.91 -4.66 -0.71
CA ARG A 25 1.19 -4.22 0.67
C ARG A 25 2.39 -3.28 0.73
N PRO A 26 2.33 -2.27 1.60
CA PRO A 26 3.49 -1.46 1.98
C PRO A 26 4.58 -2.31 2.64
N PRO A 27 5.87 -1.96 2.46
CA PRO A 27 6.97 -2.61 3.18
C PRO A 27 6.77 -2.64 4.70
N ALA A 28 6.29 -1.55 5.30
CA ALA A 28 5.98 -1.45 6.73
C ALA A 28 4.99 -2.52 7.24
N GLN A 29 4.14 -3.06 6.37
CA GLN A 29 3.13 -4.06 6.73
C GLN A 29 3.50 -5.49 6.29
N MET A 30 4.69 -5.71 5.76
CA MET A 30 5.11 -7.01 5.26
C MET A 30 5.37 -8.02 6.36
N SER A 31 5.87 -7.59 7.52
CA SER A 31 6.20 -8.47 8.65
C SER A 31 5.03 -9.33 9.11
N VAL A 32 3.81 -8.81 9.04
CA VAL A 32 2.57 -9.55 9.40
C VAL A 32 2.41 -10.84 8.58
N VAL A 33 2.87 -10.84 7.33
CA VAL A 33 2.79 -12.00 6.44
C VAL A 33 4.10 -12.78 6.44
N LEU A 34 5.24 -12.10 6.31
CA LEU A 34 6.55 -12.74 6.16
C LEU A 34 6.93 -13.57 7.39
N ASN A 35 6.61 -13.10 8.59
CA ASN A 35 6.86 -13.84 9.83
C ASN A 35 6.15 -15.21 9.90
N THR A 36 5.18 -15.45 9.02
CA THR A 36 4.47 -16.75 8.92
C THR A 36 5.08 -17.70 7.88
N ILE A 37 6.05 -17.23 7.10
CA ILE A 37 6.66 -17.99 5.99
C ILE A 37 8.15 -18.20 6.31
N PRO A 38 8.57 -19.42 6.72
CA PRO A 38 9.95 -19.70 7.10
C PRO A 38 10.84 -19.91 5.86
N VAL A 39 10.88 -18.91 4.99
CA VAL A 39 11.69 -18.82 3.77
C VAL A 39 12.23 -17.40 3.67
N ASP A 40 13.52 -17.25 3.44
CA ASP A 40 14.12 -15.94 3.19
C ASP A 40 13.85 -15.53 1.74
N PHE A 41 13.42 -14.29 1.51
CA PHE A 41 13.19 -13.75 0.19
C PHE A 41 14.39 -12.87 -0.24
N ASP A 42 14.75 -12.96 -1.51
CA ASP A 42 15.86 -12.20 -2.08
C ASP A 42 15.51 -10.73 -2.30
N GLY A 43 14.21 -10.40 -2.30
CA GLY A 43 13.74 -9.02 -2.41
C GLY A 43 12.23 -8.90 -2.35
N ILE A 44 11.78 -7.65 -2.45
CA ILE A 44 10.39 -7.24 -2.32
C ILE A 44 10.02 -6.34 -3.48
N VAL A 45 8.85 -6.60 -4.06
CA VAL A 45 8.13 -5.71 -4.98
C VAL A 45 6.84 -5.31 -4.25
N GLY A 46 6.88 -4.20 -3.57
CA GLY A 46 5.80 -3.65 -2.74
C GLY A 46 5.01 -2.55 -3.44
N PHE A 47 3.92 -2.08 -2.82
CA PHE A 47 3.06 -1.00 -3.33
C PHE A 47 2.66 -1.19 -4.82
N ASN A 48 2.28 -2.40 -5.20
CA ASN A 48 1.94 -2.72 -6.60
C ASN A 48 3.07 -2.45 -7.62
N GLY A 49 4.33 -2.44 -7.19
CA GLY A 49 5.50 -2.23 -8.03
C GLY A 49 6.24 -0.90 -7.83
N GLN A 50 5.68 0.05 -7.05
CA GLN A 50 6.33 1.34 -6.83
C GLN A 50 7.54 1.28 -5.90
N TYR A 51 7.72 0.17 -5.19
CA TYR A 51 8.82 0.01 -4.23
C TYR A 51 9.46 -1.37 -4.42
N CYS A 52 10.61 -1.39 -5.06
CA CYS A 52 11.34 -2.61 -5.36
C CYS A 52 12.71 -2.57 -4.70
N VAL A 53 13.01 -3.58 -3.88
CA VAL A 53 14.31 -3.73 -3.19
C VAL A 53 14.80 -5.15 -3.26
N ASP A 54 16.11 -5.33 -3.22
CA ASP A 54 16.78 -6.61 -3.00
C ASP A 54 17.93 -6.45 -1.99
N GLY A 55 18.75 -7.50 -1.83
CA GLY A 55 19.90 -7.48 -0.92
C GLY A 55 21.00 -6.47 -1.28
N SER A 56 20.98 -5.86 -2.46
CA SER A 56 21.91 -4.79 -2.89
C SER A 56 21.36 -3.39 -2.64
N GLY A 57 20.07 -3.26 -2.32
CA GLY A 57 19.39 -1.99 -2.08
C GLY A 57 18.18 -1.76 -2.97
N PHE A 58 17.89 -0.49 -3.28
CA PHE A 58 16.77 -0.15 -4.15
C PHE A 58 17.04 -0.50 -5.62
N LEU A 59 16.08 -1.20 -6.23
CA LEU A 59 16.02 -1.44 -7.66
C LEU A 59 15.15 -0.39 -8.36
N GLU A 60 14.02 -0.04 -7.73
CA GLU A 60 13.05 0.91 -8.25
C GLU A 60 12.27 1.55 -7.11
N LYS A 61 11.98 2.86 -7.20
CA LYS A 61 11.23 3.62 -6.20
C LYS A 61 10.46 4.76 -6.87
N HIS A 62 9.14 4.67 -6.88
CA HIS A 62 8.25 5.67 -7.48
C HIS A 62 7.21 6.13 -6.45
N ALA A 63 7.39 7.33 -5.90
CA ALA A 63 6.40 7.98 -5.06
C ALA A 63 5.33 8.66 -5.92
N LEU A 64 4.15 8.92 -5.34
CA LEU A 64 3.14 9.79 -5.92
C LEU A 64 3.70 11.20 -6.16
N ASP A 65 3.23 11.85 -7.20
CA ASP A 65 3.56 13.27 -7.46
C ASP A 65 3.07 14.15 -6.29
N ALA A 66 3.95 15.00 -5.78
CA ALA A 66 3.67 15.82 -4.61
C ALA A 66 2.48 16.79 -4.82
N THR A 67 2.24 17.25 -6.06
CA THR A 67 1.11 18.10 -6.40
C THR A 67 -0.20 17.33 -6.36
N ASP A 68 -0.18 16.09 -6.86
CA ASP A 68 -1.33 15.20 -6.80
C ASP A 68 -1.63 14.82 -5.35
N VAL A 69 -0.61 14.50 -4.54
CA VAL A 69 -0.76 14.23 -3.10
C VAL A 69 -1.42 15.41 -2.38
N ALA A 70 -0.92 16.64 -2.59
CA ALA A 70 -1.51 17.84 -2.00
C ALA A 70 -2.96 18.09 -2.47
N THR A 71 -3.29 17.67 -3.69
CA THR A 71 -4.66 17.76 -4.23
C THR A 71 -5.57 16.74 -3.56
N ILE A 72 -5.08 15.48 -3.35
CA ILE A 72 -5.83 14.45 -2.64
C ILE A 72 -6.11 14.89 -1.20
N VAL A 73 -5.10 15.41 -0.49
CA VAL A 73 -5.27 15.88 0.91
C VAL A 73 -6.33 16.96 1.01
N ARG A 74 -6.30 17.97 0.12
CA ARG A 74 -7.35 19.02 0.07
C ARG A 74 -8.73 18.46 -0.26
N TRP A 75 -8.80 17.49 -1.17
CA TRP A 75 -10.06 16.84 -1.50
C TRP A 75 -10.63 16.08 -0.29
N LEU A 76 -9.77 15.43 0.51
CA LEU A 76 -10.18 14.78 1.77
C LEU A 76 -10.71 15.78 2.80
N ASP A 77 -10.18 17.02 2.87
CA ASP A 77 -10.71 18.08 3.75
C ASP A 77 -12.13 18.50 3.35
N GLU A 78 -12.44 18.49 2.05
CA GLU A 78 -13.77 18.80 1.54
C GLU A 78 -14.76 17.63 1.71
N HIS A 79 -14.24 16.42 2.06
CA HIS A 79 -15.00 15.21 2.23
C HIS A 79 -14.64 14.54 3.57
N GLU A 80 -14.96 15.21 4.67
CA GLU A 80 -14.56 14.83 6.04
C GLU A 80 -15.00 13.43 6.49
N ASP A 81 -16.00 12.82 5.84
CA ASP A 81 -16.46 11.46 6.09
C ASP A 81 -15.60 10.37 5.40
N ILE A 82 -14.75 10.78 4.43
CA ILE A 82 -13.90 9.87 3.69
C ILE A 82 -12.64 9.50 4.48
N VAL A 83 -12.51 8.21 4.76
CA VAL A 83 -11.28 7.63 5.32
C VAL A 83 -10.32 7.31 4.19
N ALA A 84 -9.04 7.59 4.39
CA ALA A 84 -7.97 7.17 3.49
C ALA A 84 -6.84 6.51 4.26
N CYS A 85 -6.35 5.37 3.74
CA CYS A 85 -5.10 4.76 4.17
C CYS A 85 -3.96 5.39 3.35
N ILE A 86 -2.89 5.83 4.01
CA ILE A 86 -1.77 6.53 3.39
C ILE A 86 -0.50 5.75 3.70
N GLY A 87 0.24 5.41 2.64
CA GLY A 87 1.44 4.59 2.71
C GLY A 87 2.70 5.39 2.38
N GLU A 88 3.60 5.46 3.36
CA GLU A 88 4.97 5.93 3.23
C GLU A 88 5.93 4.73 3.14
N GLU A 89 7.21 4.98 3.01
CA GLU A 89 8.21 3.91 2.89
C GLU A 89 8.17 2.93 4.09
N ASP A 90 8.17 3.46 5.29
CA ASP A 90 8.27 2.71 6.55
C ASP A 90 7.08 2.89 7.49
N TYR A 91 6.07 3.67 7.08
CA TYR A 91 4.91 3.97 7.87
C TYR A 91 3.61 3.92 7.07
N VAL A 92 2.55 3.46 7.71
CA VAL A 92 1.18 3.44 7.14
C VAL A 92 0.21 3.93 8.17
N TYR A 93 -0.64 4.86 7.79
CA TYR A 93 -1.60 5.47 8.69
C TYR A 93 -2.93 5.78 7.98
N PHE A 94 -3.94 6.07 8.75
CA PHE A 94 -5.23 6.60 8.29
C PHE A 94 -5.39 8.04 8.75
N ASN A 95 -6.08 8.87 7.95
CA ASN A 95 -6.45 10.22 8.37
C ASN A 95 -7.40 10.20 9.58
N HIS A 96 -8.37 9.29 9.59
CA HIS A 96 -9.27 9.02 10.72
C HIS A 96 -9.89 7.63 10.58
N SER A 97 -10.92 7.30 11.39
CA SER A 97 -11.64 6.03 11.29
C SER A 97 -13.14 6.22 11.10
N ASN A 98 -13.76 5.32 10.35
CA ASN A 98 -15.21 5.16 10.28
C ASN A 98 -15.61 3.67 10.33
N ASP A 99 -16.92 3.39 10.32
CA ASP A 99 -17.42 2.02 10.39
C ASP A 99 -17.07 1.18 9.17
N GLN A 100 -16.95 1.77 7.98
CA GLN A 100 -16.58 1.08 6.75
C GLN A 100 -15.14 0.57 6.85
N MET A 101 -14.20 1.44 7.20
CA MET A 101 -12.79 1.10 7.43
C MET A 101 -12.66 -0.02 8.47
N ARG A 102 -13.34 0.12 9.63
CA ARG A 102 -13.28 -0.90 10.68
C ARG A 102 -13.78 -2.27 10.21
N ARG A 103 -14.86 -2.33 9.43
CA ARG A 103 -15.38 -3.60 8.87
C ARG A 103 -14.40 -4.21 7.88
N THR A 104 -13.88 -3.41 6.96
CA THR A 104 -12.91 -3.87 5.96
C THR A 104 -11.66 -4.41 6.64
N TRP A 105 -11.14 -3.68 7.63
CA TRP A 105 -9.94 -4.08 8.37
C TRP A 105 -10.16 -5.36 9.17
N ALA A 106 -11.30 -5.49 9.82
CA ALA A 106 -11.68 -6.69 10.55
C ALA A 106 -11.78 -7.94 9.63
N SER A 107 -12.15 -7.77 8.36
CA SER A 107 -12.22 -8.85 7.40
C SER A 107 -10.86 -9.48 7.05
N LEU A 108 -9.76 -8.75 7.28
CA LEU A 108 -8.39 -9.25 7.09
C LEU A 108 -7.99 -10.26 8.18
N GLY A 109 -8.71 -10.31 9.30
CA GLY A 109 -8.49 -11.27 10.39
C GLY A 109 -7.07 -11.21 10.93
N LYS A 110 -6.38 -12.37 10.97
CA LYS A 110 -5.02 -12.47 11.51
C LYS A 110 -3.94 -11.79 10.65
N THR A 111 -4.29 -11.35 9.45
CA THR A 111 -3.36 -10.64 8.55
C THR A 111 -3.60 -9.13 8.55
N ALA A 112 -4.51 -8.63 9.40
CA ALA A 112 -4.69 -7.20 9.60
C ALA A 112 -3.43 -6.63 10.29
N PRO A 113 -2.78 -5.62 9.70
CA PRO A 113 -1.69 -4.92 10.38
C PRO A 113 -2.25 -3.97 11.45
N ASP A 114 -1.36 -3.49 12.32
CA ASP A 114 -1.70 -2.45 13.29
C ASP A 114 -2.23 -1.20 12.59
N VAL A 115 -3.12 -0.49 13.27
CA VAL A 115 -3.76 0.74 12.77
C VAL A 115 -3.17 1.94 13.48
N PHE A 116 -2.68 2.88 12.70
CA PHE A 116 -2.19 4.17 13.17
C PHE A 116 -3.03 5.28 12.55
N PHE A 117 -3.10 6.41 13.24
CA PHE A 117 -3.77 7.63 12.78
C PHE A 117 -2.80 8.78 12.85
N ASP A 118 -2.78 9.61 11.81
CA ASP A 118 -1.91 10.78 11.75
C ASP A 118 -2.53 11.86 10.87
N ASP A 119 -1.98 13.08 10.90
CA ASP A 119 -2.42 14.19 10.09
C ASP A 119 -1.77 14.16 8.70
N PRO A 120 -2.55 13.95 7.62
CA PRO A 120 -2.02 13.94 6.26
C PRO A 120 -1.29 15.24 5.88
N HIS A 121 -1.74 16.41 6.36
CA HIS A 121 -1.09 17.69 6.05
C HIS A 121 0.35 17.75 6.56
N VAL A 122 0.58 17.20 7.75
CA VAL A 122 1.92 17.17 8.35
C VAL A 122 2.76 16.12 7.65
N ARG A 123 2.26 14.89 7.58
CA ARG A 123 3.01 13.74 7.08
C ARG A 123 3.41 13.89 5.62
N THR A 124 2.47 14.23 4.73
CA THR A 124 2.76 14.33 3.29
C THR A 124 3.65 15.52 2.92
N ALA A 125 3.79 16.50 3.81
CA ALA A 125 4.74 17.61 3.63
C ALA A 125 6.20 17.22 3.97
N GLU A 126 6.39 16.20 4.79
CA GLU A 126 7.70 15.79 5.32
C GLU A 126 8.19 14.47 4.71
N HIS A 127 7.29 13.62 4.21
CA HIS A 127 7.59 12.28 3.74
C HIS A 127 7.03 12.00 2.34
N GLU A 128 7.73 11.17 1.56
CA GLU A 128 7.23 10.67 0.28
C GLU A 128 6.05 9.72 0.49
N THR A 129 4.98 9.93 -0.25
CA THR A 129 3.79 9.08 -0.26
C THR A 129 3.81 8.17 -1.48
N PHE A 130 3.72 6.86 -1.29
CA PHE A 130 3.74 5.88 -2.38
C PHE A 130 2.35 5.47 -2.84
N GLN A 131 1.39 5.47 -1.93
CA GLN A 131 0.02 5.07 -2.20
C GLN A 131 -0.94 5.77 -1.25
N MET A 132 -2.09 6.19 -1.77
CA MET A 132 -3.22 6.62 -0.96
C MET A 132 -4.44 5.79 -1.33
N SER A 133 -5.14 5.25 -0.34
CA SER A 133 -6.29 4.37 -0.55
C SER A 133 -7.55 4.95 0.10
N PRO A 134 -8.22 5.94 -0.54
CA PRO A 134 -9.46 6.49 -0.05
C PRO A 134 -10.62 5.50 -0.19
N TYR A 135 -11.49 5.48 0.81
CA TYR A 135 -12.71 4.68 0.86
C TYR A 135 -13.86 5.42 0.15
N ILE A 136 -13.90 5.31 -1.15
CA ILE A 136 -14.76 6.09 -2.03
C ILE A 136 -15.54 5.23 -3.02
N SER A 137 -16.67 5.77 -3.50
CA SER A 137 -17.45 5.20 -4.60
C SER A 137 -16.73 5.34 -5.95
N ARG A 138 -17.25 4.69 -7.00
CA ARG A 138 -16.72 4.84 -8.36
C ARG A 138 -16.94 6.24 -8.93
N ASP A 139 -18.01 6.90 -8.55
CA ASP A 139 -18.28 8.27 -9.01
C ASP A 139 -17.28 9.25 -8.38
N GLN A 140 -17.03 9.12 -7.07
CA GLN A 140 -16.00 9.90 -6.37
C GLN A 140 -14.58 9.58 -6.86
N GLU A 141 -14.30 8.33 -7.23
CA GLU A 141 -13.04 7.93 -7.87
C GLU A 141 -12.85 8.65 -9.20
N ALA A 142 -13.86 8.66 -10.07
CA ALA A 142 -13.80 9.35 -11.35
C ALA A 142 -13.62 10.87 -11.18
N GLU A 143 -14.34 11.47 -10.22
CA GLU A 143 -14.19 12.88 -9.86
C GLU A 143 -12.76 13.18 -9.41
N LEU A 144 -12.26 12.48 -8.39
CA LEU A 144 -10.94 12.70 -7.83
C LEU A 144 -9.84 12.50 -8.88
N LEU A 145 -9.87 11.40 -9.64
CA LEU A 145 -8.89 11.13 -10.70
C LEU A 145 -8.87 12.20 -11.80
N SER A 146 -9.98 12.88 -12.05
CA SER A 146 -10.01 13.99 -13.01
C SER A 146 -9.14 15.19 -12.59
N LEU A 147 -8.77 15.27 -11.31
CA LEU A 147 -7.93 16.32 -10.73
C LEU A 147 -6.44 15.91 -10.64
N LEU A 148 -6.11 14.66 -10.93
CA LEU A 148 -4.82 14.04 -10.66
C LEU A 148 -4.12 13.58 -11.96
N PRO A 149 -3.37 14.48 -12.64
CA PRO A 149 -2.79 14.16 -13.94
C PRO A 149 -1.69 13.09 -13.91
N ASN A 150 -1.03 12.88 -12.76
CA ASN A 150 0.09 11.95 -12.61
C ASN A 150 -0.27 10.70 -11.78
N THR A 151 -1.56 10.50 -11.52
CA THR A 151 -2.07 9.42 -10.66
C THR A 151 -3.10 8.58 -11.40
N ARG A 152 -3.06 7.26 -11.18
CA ARG A 152 -4.10 6.32 -11.63
C ARG A 152 -4.70 5.56 -10.47
N GLY A 153 -5.92 5.07 -10.65
CA GLY A 153 -6.62 4.23 -9.68
C GLY A 153 -6.46 2.74 -9.99
N VAL A 154 -6.22 1.93 -8.98
CA VAL A 154 -6.29 0.47 -9.04
C VAL A 154 -7.30 -0.01 -8.02
N ARG A 155 -8.48 -0.41 -8.48
CA ARG A 155 -9.57 -0.88 -7.62
C ARG A 155 -9.68 -2.40 -7.65
N TRP A 156 -9.31 -3.03 -6.56
CA TRP A 156 -9.47 -4.48 -6.33
C TRP A 156 -10.46 -4.80 -5.20
N HIS A 157 -10.93 -3.78 -4.47
CA HIS A 157 -11.92 -3.90 -3.40
C HIS A 157 -13.12 -2.97 -3.67
N PRO A 158 -14.37 -3.35 -3.32
CA PRO A 158 -15.53 -2.49 -3.54
C PRO A 158 -15.49 -1.17 -2.76
N ASP A 159 -14.88 -1.17 -1.57
CA ASP A 159 -14.92 -0.05 -0.63
C ASP A 159 -13.88 1.04 -0.90
N PHE A 160 -12.74 0.73 -1.52
CA PHE A 160 -11.65 1.66 -1.73
C PHE A 160 -10.94 1.47 -3.06
N VAL A 161 -10.14 2.43 -3.43
CA VAL A 161 -9.25 2.40 -4.60
C VAL A 161 -7.82 2.76 -4.15
N ASP A 162 -6.83 2.04 -4.66
CA ASP A 162 -5.43 2.42 -4.50
C ASP A 162 -5.08 3.48 -5.56
N LEU A 163 -4.71 4.67 -5.13
CA LEU A 163 -4.17 5.74 -5.94
C LEU A 163 -2.64 5.57 -5.96
N ILE A 164 -2.09 5.39 -7.14
CA ILE A 164 -0.68 5.10 -7.38
C ILE A 164 -0.16 5.93 -8.56
N PRO A 165 1.16 6.10 -8.75
CA PRO A 165 1.70 6.78 -9.92
C PRO A 165 1.14 6.25 -11.23
N ALA A 166 0.96 7.15 -12.22
CA ALA A 166 0.42 6.79 -13.53
C ALA A 166 1.42 5.97 -14.36
N ASP A 167 2.72 6.21 -14.17
CA ASP A 167 3.85 5.59 -14.88
C ASP A 167 4.69 4.72 -13.93
#